data_e493bb911262f0823a65f6646187cc8f
#
_entry.id   e493bb911262f0823a65f6646187cc8f
#
_cell.length_a   1.000
_cell.length_b   1.000
_cell.length_c   1.000
_cell.angle_alpha   90.00
_cell.angle_beta   90.00
_cell.angle_gamma   90.00
#
_symmetry.space_group_name_H-M   'P 1'
#
loop_
_entity.id
_entity.type
_entity.pdbx_description
1 polymer ?
#
loop_
_entity_poly.entity_id
_entity_poly.type
_entity_poly.pdbx_seq_one_letter_code
_entity_poly.pdbx_strand_id
1 'polypeptide(L)'
;LKEVNSKFKAPLASEYNEFYDNTVRFLKSKDLELFDLTKEKPEARSRYGNTKLGQGCLLAKRLIKGDIKFIEINNGGWDTHVDNFTKLDNKLKEVDDALSALVLDLDSEGLLDSTLIALVTEFGRTPKINVNEGRDHHPSCYSTVLFGAGVKGGYVAGQTNKTASKVTKDPYTISD
;
A
#
# COMPACT_ATOMS: atom_id res chain seq x y z
N LEU A 1 -33.80 -9.10 -12.89
CA LEU A 1 -33.44 -8.95 -11.48
C LEU A 1 -34.35 -7.94 -10.74
N LYS A 2 -34.59 -6.72 -11.28
CA LYS A 2 -35.49 -5.74 -10.65
C LYS A 2 -36.91 -6.28 -10.43
N GLU A 3 -37.44 -7.04 -11.38
CA GLU A 3 -38.77 -7.64 -11.31
C GLU A 3 -38.88 -8.79 -10.30
N VAL A 4 -37.80 -9.55 -10.12
CA VAL A 4 -37.71 -10.62 -9.09
C VAL A 4 -37.57 -9.99 -7.71
N ASN A 5 -36.74 -8.97 -7.56
CA ASN A 5 -36.51 -8.31 -6.27
C ASN A 5 -37.70 -7.46 -5.80
N SER A 6 -38.57 -6.96 -6.70
CA SER A 6 -39.76 -6.17 -6.31
C SER A 6 -40.77 -6.97 -5.47
N LYS A 7 -40.71 -8.30 -5.54
CA LYS A 7 -41.55 -9.22 -4.76
C LYS A 7 -40.93 -9.63 -3.42
N PHE A 8 -39.66 -9.29 -3.18
CA PHE A 8 -38.93 -9.66 -1.97
C PHE A 8 -39.00 -8.54 -0.92
N LYS A 9 -39.85 -8.73 0.09
CA LYS A 9 -40.01 -7.76 1.20
C LYS A 9 -39.13 -8.15 2.39
N ALA A 10 -37.81 -8.11 2.22
CA ALA A 10 -36.89 -8.25 3.35
C ALA A 10 -36.53 -6.85 3.91
N PRO A 11 -36.21 -6.73 5.20
CA PRO A 11 -35.83 -5.46 5.84
C PRO A 11 -34.70 -4.70 5.13
N LEU A 12 -33.81 -5.40 4.41
CA LEU A 12 -32.65 -4.84 3.70
C LEU A 12 -32.80 -4.83 2.18
N ALA A 13 -34.01 -5.04 1.64
CA ALA A 13 -34.22 -5.15 0.19
C ALA A 13 -33.82 -3.88 -0.59
N SER A 14 -34.01 -2.69 0.01
CA SER A 14 -33.61 -1.40 -0.59
C SER A 14 -32.08 -1.28 -0.67
N GLU A 15 -31.36 -1.66 0.37
CA GLU A 15 -29.88 -1.62 0.43
C GLU A 15 -29.27 -2.61 -0.59
N TYR A 16 -29.84 -3.81 -0.69
CA TYR A 16 -29.44 -4.77 -1.73
C TYR A 16 -29.65 -4.26 -3.13
N ASN A 17 -30.79 -3.61 -3.40
CA ASN A 17 -31.06 -3.04 -4.73
C ASN A 17 -30.08 -1.92 -5.07
N GLU A 18 -29.77 -1.05 -4.11
CA GLU A 18 -28.78 0.01 -4.28
C GLU A 18 -27.38 -0.57 -4.54
N PHE A 19 -26.99 -1.58 -3.80
CA PHE A 19 -25.73 -2.30 -4.01
C PHE A 19 -25.65 -2.88 -5.42
N TYR A 20 -26.69 -3.57 -5.89
CA TYR A 20 -26.75 -4.13 -7.25
C TYR A 20 -26.70 -3.05 -8.33
N ASP A 21 -27.45 -1.96 -8.16
CA ASP A 21 -27.46 -0.86 -9.13
C ASP A 21 -26.09 -0.16 -9.19
N ASN A 22 -25.42 0.01 -8.06
CA ASN A 22 -24.04 0.52 -7.97
C ASN A 22 -23.05 -0.43 -8.65
N THR A 23 -23.17 -1.73 -8.40
CA THR A 23 -22.34 -2.76 -9.04
C THR A 23 -22.49 -2.75 -10.56
N VAL A 24 -23.74 -2.73 -11.06
CA VAL A 24 -24.00 -2.69 -12.51
C VAL A 24 -23.50 -1.38 -13.13
N ARG A 25 -23.60 -0.26 -12.41
CA ARG A 25 -23.07 1.04 -12.88
C ARG A 25 -21.56 0.98 -12.97
N PHE A 26 -20.88 0.44 -11.94
CA PHE A 26 -19.43 0.25 -11.95
C PHE A 26 -18.98 -0.66 -13.09
N LEU A 27 -19.64 -1.81 -13.30
CA LEU A 27 -19.32 -2.74 -14.40
C LEU A 27 -19.52 -2.14 -15.80
N LYS A 28 -20.27 -1.06 -15.92
CA LYS A 28 -20.47 -0.32 -17.17
C LYS A 28 -19.62 0.96 -17.26
N SER A 29 -18.89 1.28 -16.19
CA SER A 29 -18.03 2.46 -16.15
C SER A 29 -16.79 2.28 -17.04
N LYS A 30 -16.36 3.37 -17.64
CA LYS A 30 -15.06 3.45 -18.31
C LYS A 30 -13.89 3.33 -17.32
N ASP A 31 -14.15 3.52 -16.02
CA ASP A 31 -13.13 3.43 -14.98
C ASP A 31 -12.53 2.01 -14.87
N LEU A 32 -13.27 0.99 -15.32
CA LEU A 32 -12.71 -0.38 -15.44
C LEU A 32 -11.48 -0.45 -16.35
N GLU A 33 -11.36 0.46 -17.31
CA GLU A 33 -10.18 0.52 -18.18
C GLU A 33 -8.91 0.93 -17.41
N LEU A 34 -9.05 1.57 -16.24
CA LEU A 34 -7.92 1.90 -15.39
C LEU A 34 -7.22 0.65 -14.85
N PHE A 35 -7.98 -0.43 -14.64
CA PHE A 35 -7.45 -1.72 -14.15
C PHE A 35 -6.75 -2.55 -15.22
N ASP A 36 -6.86 -2.18 -16.48
CA ASP A 36 -6.25 -2.93 -17.59
C ASP A 36 -4.78 -2.53 -17.79
N LEU A 37 -3.88 -3.25 -17.13
CA LEU A 37 -2.42 -3.06 -17.28
C LEU A 37 -1.87 -3.49 -18.64
N THR A 38 -2.66 -4.16 -19.50
CA THR A 38 -2.20 -4.50 -20.86
C THR A 38 -2.04 -3.27 -21.74
N LYS A 39 -2.67 -2.16 -21.35
CA LYS A 39 -2.54 -0.85 -22.01
C LYS A 39 -1.21 -0.15 -21.72
N GLU A 40 -0.47 -0.61 -20.70
CA GLU A 40 0.86 -0.08 -20.37
C GLU A 40 1.93 -0.72 -21.26
N LYS A 41 2.92 0.10 -21.66
CA LYS A 41 4.06 -0.37 -22.44
C LYS A 41 4.87 -1.42 -21.64
N PRO A 42 5.45 -2.44 -22.30
CA PRO A 42 6.25 -3.45 -21.61
C PRO A 42 7.40 -2.85 -20.78
N GLU A 43 8.03 -1.78 -21.26
CA GLU A 43 9.12 -1.10 -20.58
C GLU A 43 8.65 -0.42 -19.27
N ALA A 44 7.47 0.20 -19.29
CA ALA A 44 6.86 0.77 -18.10
C ALA A 44 6.55 -0.31 -17.07
N ARG A 45 5.97 -1.43 -17.50
CA ARG A 45 5.68 -2.58 -16.64
C ARG A 45 6.94 -3.18 -16.02
N SER A 46 8.00 -3.34 -16.82
CA SER A 46 9.28 -3.90 -16.36
C SER A 46 9.99 -3.01 -15.33
N ARG A 47 9.86 -1.68 -15.45
CA ARG A 47 10.46 -0.72 -14.52
C ARG A 47 9.92 -0.85 -13.09
N TYR A 48 8.64 -1.19 -12.93
CA TYR A 48 8.03 -1.48 -11.63
C TYR A 48 8.36 -2.88 -11.09
N GLY A 49 9.01 -3.72 -11.89
CA GLY A 49 9.23 -5.13 -11.59
C GLY A 49 8.01 -6.02 -11.90
N ASN A 50 8.28 -7.28 -12.26
CA ASN A 50 7.24 -8.26 -12.59
C ASN A 50 6.67 -8.97 -11.34
N THR A 51 6.67 -8.30 -10.19
CA THR A 51 6.12 -8.80 -8.94
C THR A 51 4.69 -8.31 -8.73
N LYS A 52 3.96 -8.92 -7.80
CA LYS A 52 2.62 -8.44 -7.42
C LYS A 52 2.67 -6.99 -6.90
N LEU A 53 3.70 -6.66 -6.10
CA LEU A 53 3.88 -5.31 -5.57
C LEU A 53 4.14 -4.32 -6.70
N GLY A 54 5.08 -4.61 -7.59
CA GLY A 54 5.43 -3.73 -8.71
C GLY A 54 4.24 -3.45 -9.62
N GLN A 55 3.52 -4.49 -10.03
CA GLN A 55 2.33 -4.31 -10.87
C GLN A 55 1.18 -3.63 -10.09
N GLY A 56 1.09 -3.83 -8.77
CA GLY A 56 0.16 -3.09 -7.89
C GLY A 56 0.50 -1.60 -7.83
N CYS A 57 1.77 -1.22 -7.72
CA CYS A 57 2.22 0.18 -7.75
C CYS A 57 1.95 0.83 -9.13
N LEU A 58 2.17 0.12 -10.22
CA LEU A 58 1.82 0.60 -11.56
C LEU A 58 0.31 0.81 -11.71
N LEU A 59 -0.50 -0.11 -11.17
CA LEU A 59 -1.96 0.05 -11.13
C LEU A 59 -2.35 1.26 -10.28
N ALA A 60 -1.72 1.45 -9.12
CA ALA A 60 -1.98 2.61 -8.26
C ALA A 60 -1.74 3.93 -9.00
N LYS A 61 -0.65 4.06 -9.76
CA LYS A 61 -0.41 5.22 -10.62
C LYS A 61 -1.59 5.49 -11.56
N ARG A 62 -2.10 4.45 -12.23
CA ARG A 62 -3.25 4.59 -13.15
C ARG A 62 -4.51 5.04 -12.42
N LEU A 63 -4.77 4.46 -11.24
CA LEU A 63 -5.94 4.80 -10.42
C LEU A 63 -5.85 6.24 -9.89
N ILE A 64 -4.65 6.72 -9.49
CA ILE A 64 -4.41 8.11 -9.10
C ILE A 64 -4.74 9.05 -10.27
N LYS A 65 -4.28 8.74 -11.49
CA LYS A 65 -4.63 9.50 -12.70
C LYS A 65 -6.13 9.48 -13.01
N GLY A 66 -6.83 8.44 -12.61
CA GLY A 66 -8.28 8.32 -12.68
C GLY A 66 -9.03 8.96 -11.51
N ASP A 67 -8.34 9.75 -10.67
CA ASP A 67 -8.90 10.48 -9.52
C ASP A 67 -9.44 9.58 -8.39
N ILE A 68 -8.93 8.34 -8.28
CA ILE A 68 -9.23 7.46 -7.15
C ILE A 68 -8.51 7.98 -5.91
N LYS A 69 -9.25 8.26 -4.84
CA LYS A 69 -8.76 8.97 -3.66
C LYS A 69 -8.04 8.12 -2.64
N PHE A 70 -8.33 6.83 -2.57
CA PHE A 70 -7.71 5.91 -1.63
C PHE A 70 -7.38 4.59 -2.32
N ILE A 71 -6.13 4.18 -2.19
CA ILE A 71 -5.61 2.96 -2.80
C ILE A 71 -4.76 2.25 -1.74
N GLU A 72 -5.03 0.98 -1.51
CA GLU A 72 -4.24 0.13 -0.63
C GLU A 72 -3.58 -0.98 -1.43
N ILE A 73 -2.28 -1.20 -1.19
CA ILE A 73 -1.50 -2.28 -1.79
C ILE A 73 -0.94 -3.15 -0.67
N ASN A 74 -1.43 -4.37 -0.57
CA ASN A 74 -0.95 -5.34 0.40
C ASN A 74 0.28 -6.09 -0.11
N ASN A 75 1.35 -6.08 0.70
CA ASN A 75 2.57 -6.84 0.44
C ASN A 75 2.95 -7.72 1.64
N GLY A 76 2.54 -8.98 1.62
CA GLY A 76 2.75 -9.94 2.71
C GLY A 76 4.15 -10.60 2.70
N GLY A 77 4.35 -11.49 3.68
CA GLY A 77 5.57 -12.33 3.78
C GLY A 77 6.74 -11.66 4.51
N TRP A 78 6.46 -10.72 5.40
CA TRP A 78 7.45 -10.02 6.24
C TRP A 78 7.64 -10.68 7.61
N ASP A 79 6.94 -11.78 7.89
CA ASP A 79 7.04 -12.52 9.15
C ASP A 79 8.26 -13.45 9.16
N THR A 80 9.44 -12.87 9.32
CA THR A 80 10.73 -13.51 9.13
C THR A 80 11.36 -13.94 10.46
N HIS A 81 10.68 -14.85 11.16
CA HIS A 81 11.18 -15.45 12.40
C HIS A 81 12.39 -16.37 12.19
N VAL A 82 12.69 -16.75 10.96
CA VAL A 82 13.79 -17.62 10.56
C VAL A 82 14.42 -17.07 9.30
N ASP A 83 15.76 -17.07 9.23
CA ASP A 83 16.52 -16.66 8.04
C ASP A 83 16.08 -15.28 7.50
N ASN A 84 16.06 -14.28 8.40
CA ASN A 84 15.56 -12.94 8.10
C ASN A 84 16.35 -12.26 6.98
N PHE A 85 17.66 -12.41 6.98
CA PHE A 85 18.52 -11.63 6.09
C PHE A 85 18.38 -12.07 4.64
N THR A 86 18.47 -13.38 4.36
CA THR A 86 18.26 -13.91 2.99
C THR A 86 16.86 -13.61 2.46
N LYS A 87 15.85 -13.74 3.32
CA LYS A 87 14.46 -13.46 2.93
C LYS A 87 14.23 -11.99 2.62
N LEU A 88 14.86 -11.08 3.36
CA LEU A 88 14.68 -9.66 3.16
C LEU A 88 15.38 -9.13 1.90
N ASP A 89 16.51 -9.70 1.48
CA ASP A 89 17.23 -9.23 0.29
C ASP A 89 16.33 -9.13 -0.94
N ASN A 90 15.60 -10.20 -1.25
CA ASN A 90 14.68 -10.19 -2.39
C ASN A 90 13.48 -9.26 -2.16
N LYS A 91 12.92 -9.25 -0.94
CA LYS A 91 11.75 -8.42 -0.62
C LYS A 91 12.05 -6.93 -0.63
N LEU A 92 13.21 -6.53 -0.10
CA LEU A 92 13.63 -5.14 -0.12
C LEU A 92 13.86 -4.65 -1.55
N LYS A 93 14.44 -5.51 -2.41
CA LYS A 93 14.57 -5.19 -3.82
C LYS A 93 13.22 -4.98 -4.51
N GLU A 94 12.23 -5.83 -4.25
CA GLU A 94 10.88 -5.64 -4.79
C GLU A 94 10.26 -4.31 -4.35
N VAL A 95 10.43 -3.94 -3.08
CA VAL A 95 9.93 -2.67 -2.53
C VAL A 95 10.66 -1.49 -3.16
N ASP A 96 11.97 -1.56 -3.28
CA ASP A 96 12.78 -0.51 -3.86
C ASP A 96 12.41 -0.26 -5.32
N ASP A 97 12.39 -1.30 -6.15
CA ASP A 97 12.01 -1.22 -7.57
C ASP A 97 10.60 -0.62 -7.73
N ALA A 98 9.62 -1.10 -6.95
CA ALA A 98 8.23 -0.69 -7.08
C ALA A 98 7.97 0.75 -6.61
N LEU A 99 8.48 1.10 -5.41
CA LEU A 99 8.24 2.42 -4.83
C LEU A 99 9.05 3.51 -5.52
N SER A 100 10.31 3.25 -5.88
CA SER A 100 11.11 4.23 -6.62
C SER A 100 10.47 4.56 -7.98
N ALA A 101 9.99 3.53 -8.69
CA ALA A 101 9.28 3.74 -9.96
C ALA A 101 7.98 4.55 -9.76
N LEU A 102 7.20 4.27 -8.72
CA LEU A 102 5.96 4.99 -8.42
C LEU A 102 6.24 6.46 -8.08
N VAL A 103 7.19 6.72 -7.18
CA VAL A 103 7.53 8.09 -6.76
C VAL A 103 8.06 8.91 -7.94
N LEU A 104 8.98 8.34 -8.74
CA LEU A 104 9.54 9.01 -9.91
C LEU A 104 8.48 9.31 -10.98
N ASP A 105 7.56 8.38 -11.21
CA ASP A 105 6.47 8.59 -12.17
C ASP A 105 5.50 9.66 -11.70
N LEU A 106 5.07 9.64 -10.44
CA LEU A 106 4.18 10.65 -9.89
C LEU A 106 4.82 12.03 -9.87
N ASP A 107 6.12 12.11 -9.55
CA ASP A 107 6.88 13.36 -9.59
C ASP A 107 6.95 13.92 -11.02
N SER A 108 7.37 13.09 -11.98
CA SER A 108 7.50 13.49 -13.38
C SER A 108 6.17 13.91 -14.04
N GLU A 109 5.05 13.39 -13.53
CA GLU A 109 3.70 13.71 -14.00
C GLU A 109 3.04 14.84 -13.18
N GLY A 110 3.74 15.43 -12.19
CA GLY A 110 3.24 16.52 -11.33
C GLY A 110 2.13 16.08 -10.36
N LEU A 111 2.05 14.80 -10.06
CA LEU A 111 1.03 14.22 -9.18
C LEU A 111 1.53 13.99 -7.75
N LEU A 112 2.85 14.00 -7.52
CA LEU A 112 3.43 13.69 -6.22
C LEU A 112 3.05 14.72 -5.14
N ASP A 113 2.95 16.00 -5.50
CA ASP A 113 2.56 17.08 -4.58
C ASP A 113 1.13 16.96 -4.05
N SER A 114 0.27 16.23 -4.76
CA SER A 114 -1.13 15.98 -4.39
C SER A 114 -1.40 14.55 -3.92
N THR A 115 -0.37 13.70 -3.87
CA THR A 115 -0.49 12.29 -3.52
C THR A 115 0.37 11.96 -2.31
N LEU A 116 -0.25 11.54 -1.20
CA LEU A 116 0.46 11.00 -0.05
C LEU A 116 0.65 9.50 -0.23
N ILE A 117 1.89 9.05 -0.19
CA ILE A 117 2.26 7.62 -0.16
C ILE A 117 2.73 7.30 1.25
N ALA A 118 2.10 6.32 1.88
CA ALA A 118 2.46 5.81 3.20
C ALA A 118 2.89 4.35 3.12
N LEU A 119 4.12 4.06 3.52
CA LEU A 119 4.60 2.70 3.75
C LEU A 119 4.45 2.40 5.24
N VAL A 120 3.50 1.54 5.55
CA VAL A 120 3.11 1.23 6.93
C VAL A 120 3.24 -0.27 7.24
N THR A 121 3.49 -0.58 8.49
CA THR A 121 3.51 -1.93 9.03
C THR A 121 2.63 -1.99 10.27
N GLU A 122 2.14 -3.19 10.63
CA GLU A 122 1.33 -3.38 11.82
C GLU A 122 2.14 -3.23 13.12
N PHE A 123 3.41 -3.64 13.11
CA PHE A 123 4.37 -3.51 14.22
C PHE A 123 5.81 -3.66 13.72
N GLY A 124 6.77 -3.40 14.59
CA GLY A 124 8.20 -3.55 14.31
C GLY A 124 8.72 -4.96 14.57
N ARG A 125 10.01 -5.13 14.34
CA ARG A 125 10.75 -6.36 14.61
C ARG A 125 11.82 -6.13 15.68
N THR A 126 12.13 -7.16 16.48
CA THR A 126 13.13 -7.07 17.53
C THR A 126 14.48 -6.65 16.98
N PRO A 127 15.18 -5.70 17.66
CA PRO A 127 16.57 -5.38 17.31
C PRO A 127 17.50 -6.57 17.47
N LYS A 128 17.22 -7.43 18.46
CA LYS A 128 17.96 -8.66 18.72
C LYS A 128 17.56 -9.74 17.72
N ILE A 129 18.56 -10.39 17.11
CA ILE A 129 18.39 -11.56 16.27
C ILE A 129 18.16 -12.79 17.17
N ASN A 130 17.18 -13.61 16.84
CA ASN A 130 16.89 -14.86 17.56
C ASN A 130 17.82 -16.01 17.12
N VAL A 131 17.67 -17.17 17.74
CA VAL A 131 18.53 -18.36 17.50
C VAL A 131 18.37 -18.96 16.10
N ASN A 132 17.33 -18.58 15.38
CA ASN A 132 17.06 -19.04 14.01
C ASN A 132 17.44 -17.98 12.96
N GLU A 133 18.33 -17.04 13.31
CA GLU A 133 18.71 -15.91 12.44
C GLU A 133 17.52 -15.04 11.97
N GLY A 134 16.46 -15.05 12.77
CA GLY A 134 15.22 -14.31 12.53
C GLY A 134 15.02 -13.12 13.46
N ARG A 135 13.94 -12.39 13.24
CA ARG A 135 13.47 -11.32 14.13
C ARG A 135 12.03 -11.58 14.57
N ASP A 136 11.78 -11.42 15.86
CA ASP A 136 10.46 -11.61 16.45
C ASP A 136 9.65 -10.32 16.44
N HIS A 137 8.37 -10.40 16.82
CA HIS A 137 7.47 -9.24 16.88
C HIS A 137 7.92 -8.24 17.95
N HIS A 138 7.86 -6.96 17.64
CA HIS A 138 8.23 -5.88 18.54
C HIS A 138 7.26 -4.70 18.45
N PRO A 139 6.09 -4.77 19.09
CA PRO A 139 5.06 -3.74 18.98
C PRO A 139 5.42 -2.41 19.67
N SER A 140 6.46 -2.40 20.51
CA SER A 140 6.83 -1.21 21.31
C SER A 140 7.40 -0.06 20.49
N CYS A 141 7.94 -0.32 19.30
CA CYS A 141 8.33 0.71 18.35
C CYS A 141 8.51 0.16 16.94
N TYR A 142 8.15 0.98 15.96
CA TYR A 142 8.31 0.71 14.54
C TYR A 142 8.39 2.03 13.77
N SER A 143 8.70 1.97 12.51
CA SER A 143 8.82 3.14 11.64
C SER A 143 7.79 3.09 10.53
N THR A 144 7.29 4.27 10.17
CA THR A 144 6.47 4.52 8.98
C THR A 144 7.22 5.45 8.06
N VAL A 145 7.10 5.29 6.76
CA VAL A 145 7.72 6.18 5.78
C VAL A 145 6.62 6.88 4.97
N LEU A 146 6.76 8.19 4.82
CA LEU A 146 5.80 9.04 4.10
C LEU A 146 6.51 9.75 2.95
N PHE A 147 5.83 9.84 1.80
CA PHE A 147 6.31 10.53 0.60
C PHE A 147 5.22 11.43 0.01
N GLY A 148 5.60 12.53 -0.61
CA GLY A 148 4.70 13.41 -1.36
C GLY A 148 3.81 14.30 -0.50
N ALA A 149 2.77 14.87 -1.08
CA ALA A 149 1.67 15.63 -0.47
C ALA A 149 2.06 16.54 0.72
N GLY A 150 3.08 17.39 0.54
CA GLY A 150 3.51 18.36 1.57
C GLY A 150 4.37 17.75 2.69
N VAL A 151 4.75 16.50 2.61
CA VAL A 151 5.71 15.90 3.55
C VAL A 151 7.08 16.56 3.37
N LYS A 152 7.68 16.99 4.49
CA LYS A 152 9.03 17.55 4.50
C LYS A 152 10.05 16.43 4.24
N GLY A 153 10.63 16.42 3.05
CA GLY A 153 11.65 15.44 2.68
C GLY A 153 12.90 15.49 3.58
N GLY A 154 13.48 14.32 3.84
CA GLY A 154 14.67 14.17 4.69
C GLY A 154 14.45 14.39 6.17
N TYR A 155 13.20 14.57 6.63
CA TYR A 155 12.89 14.71 8.05
C TYR A 155 12.73 13.36 8.72
N VAL A 156 13.34 13.18 9.90
CA VAL A 156 13.18 12.00 10.76
C VAL A 156 12.50 12.44 12.04
N ALA A 157 11.29 11.92 12.26
CA ALA A 157 10.49 12.16 13.45
C ALA A 157 10.69 11.04 14.47
N GLY A 158 10.79 11.41 15.75
CA GLY A 158 10.97 10.45 16.84
C GLY A 158 12.40 9.93 17.00
N GLN A 159 12.63 9.27 18.12
CA GLN A 159 13.92 8.66 18.44
C GLN A 159 13.72 7.49 19.40
N THR A 160 14.48 6.41 19.19
CA THR A 160 14.52 5.29 20.13
C THR A 160 15.68 5.43 21.12
N ASN A 161 15.68 4.61 22.17
CA ASN A 161 16.84 4.40 23.02
C ASN A 161 17.96 3.69 22.24
N LYS A 162 19.16 3.61 22.84
CA LYS A 162 20.36 3.00 22.22
C LYS A 162 20.19 1.54 21.78
N THR A 163 19.25 0.82 22.35
CA THR A 163 18.97 -0.58 22.02
C THR A 163 17.80 -0.74 21.08
N ALA A 164 17.21 0.35 20.57
CA ALA A 164 16.02 0.38 19.74
C ALA A 164 14.84 -0.42 20.30
N SER A 165 14.75 -0.52 21.65
CA SER A 165 13.72 -1.30 22.33
C SER A 165 12.47 -0.52 22.71
N LYS A 166 12.55 0.83 22.70
CA LYS A 166 11.41 1.73 22.96
C LYS A 166 11.65 3.12 22.38
N VAL A 167 10.59 3.82 22.04
CA VAL A 167 10.62 5.23 21.66
C VAL A 167 10.87 6.08 22.90
N THR A 168 11.77 7.06 22.82
CA THR A 168 12.18 7.93 23.94
C THR A 168 11.97 9.41 23.68
N LYS A 169 11.78 9.81 22.43
CA LYS A 169 11.55 11.20 22.04
C LYS A 169 10.49 11.23 20.93
N ASP A 170 9.58 12.19 21.05
CA ASP A 170 8.51 12.47 20.10
C ASP A 170 7.79 11.19 19.64
N PRO A 171 7.16 10.42 20.58
CA PRO A 171 6.40 9.25 20.21
C PRO A 171 5.16 9.67 19.43
N TYR A 172 4.96 9.04 18.27
CA TYR A 172 3.73 9.16 17.51
C TYR A 172 2.92 7.87 17.63
N THR A 173 1.61 7.99 17.67
CA THR A 173 0.67 6.88 17.65
C THR A 173 -0.10 6.87 16.34
N ILE A 174 -0.85 5.80 16.08
CA ILE A 174 -1.70 5.71 14.87
C ILE A 174 -2.75 6.83 14.83
N SER A 175 -3.06 7.43 15.99
CA SER A 175 -4.08 8.50 16.10
C SER A 175 -3.52 9.90 15.85
N ASP A 176 -2.21 10.06 15.74
CA ASP A 176 -1.53 11.34 15.53
C ASP A 176 -1.38 11.65 14.03
#